data_32720eac66e4de4cdf768837815ba59d
#
_entry.id   32720eac66e4de4cdf768837815ba59d
#
_cell.length_a   1.000
_cell.length_b   1.000
_cell.length_c   1.000
_cell.angle_alpha   90.00
_cell.angle_beta   90.00
_cell.angle_gamma   90.00
#
_symmetry.space_group_name_H-M   'P 1'
#
loop_
_entity.id
_entity.type
_entity.pdbx_description
1 polymer ?
#
loop_
_entity_poly.entity_id
_entity_poly.type
_entity_poly.pdbx_seq_one_letter_code
_entity_poly.pdbx_strand_id
1 'polypeptide(L)'
;MTRAVTVLATGPQVLVQDLGRPGNAHLGVPPSGALDPPSLALANRLVGNPGGAAGLEVLLGGLVLRAETSCSVAVTGPATPALVNGVPRDSPLHLAPGDVLALGTPVGGLRCYVALSGGVDVPAELGSRSADLLSGLGPPPLAPGDVLPLGTPTGVPVGVDVLVPVRVPDVLVVPVLLGPRDDWFTDPAGQLRAGRWTVSDRGNRVGVRLTGTALEREPGRVGRELPSEGLVTGAVQVPADGAPVVFLADHPTTGGYPVIGVVPPGALPLLGQAPPGTPLVFAPGTPA
;
A
#
# COMPACT_ATOMS: atom_id res chain seq x y z
N MET A 1 4.89 19.88 26.82
CA MET A 1 5.64 19.61 25.59
C MET A 1 4.75 18.82 24.65
N THR A 2 4.67 19.21 23.39
CA THR A 2 3.88 18.47 22.38
C THR A 2 4.57 17.14 22.11
N ARG A 3 3.82 16.03 22.11
CA ARG A 3 4.35 14.70 21.77
C ARG A 3 4.76 14.70 20.30
N ALA A 4 5.99 14.27 19.99
CA ALA A 4 6.49 14.29 18.62
C ALA A 4 7.64 13.28 18.41
N VAL A 5 7.91 12.99 17.13
CA VAL A 5 9.15 12.39 16.64
C VAL A 5 9.73 13.25 15.52
N THR A 6 11.04 13.27 15.39
CA THR A 6 11.76 13.97 14.31
C THR A 6 12.29 12.97 13.30
N VAL A 7 12.04 13.21 12.01
CA VAL A 7 12.58 12.42 10.90
C VAL A 7 14.05 12.81 10.70
N LEU A 8 14.97 11.85 10.77
CA LEU A 8 16.39 12.07 10.51
C LEU A 8 16.81 11.57 9.12
N ALA A 9 16.15 10.52 8.61
CA ALA A 9 16.31 9.99 7.26
C ALA A 9 15.04 9.24 6.83
N THR A 10 14.78 9.13 5.53
CA THR A 10 13.56 8.52 5.00
C THR A 10 13.79 7.27 4.15
N GLY A 11 15.00 7.03 3.66
CA GLY A 11 15.20 6.08 2.58
C GLY A 11 14.50 6.56 1.30
N PRO A 12 14.02 5.64 0.43
CA PRO A 12 13.41 6.01 -0.85
C PRO A 12 12.09 6.79 -0.71
N GLN A 13 11.22 6.40 0.22
CA GLN A 13 9.94 7.07 0.47
C GLN A 13 9.35 6.71 1.82
N VAL A 14 8.84 7.71 2.52
CA VAL A 14 8.01 7.55 3.73
C VAL A 14 6.79 8.44 3.61
N LEU A 15 5.62 7.85 3.82
CA LEU A 15 4.32 8.53 3.74
C LEU A 15 3.55 8.35 5.04
N VAL A 16 2.82 9.38 5.46
CA VAL A 16 1.77 9.22 6.46
C VAL A 16 0.59 8.53 5.80
N GLN A 17 0.12 7.43 6.36
CA GLN A 17 -1.02 6.66 5.86
C GLN A 17 -1.93 6.22 6.99
N ASP A 18 -3.24 6.29 6.73
CA ASP A 18 -4.30 5.67 7.51
C ASP A 18 -5.11 4.69 6.64
N LEU A 19 -6.39 4.52 6.86
CA LEU A 19 -7.25 3.67 6.02
C LEU A 19 -7.84 4.40 4.80
N GLY A 20 -7.41 5.64 4.57
CA GLY A 20 -7.81 6.44 3.41
C GLY A 20 -9.13 7.18 3.56
N ARG A 21 -9.61 7.74 2.42
CA ARG A 21 -10.79 8.61 2.31
C ARG A 21 -11.83 8.09 1.31
N PRO A 22 -12.42 6.91 1.53
CA PRO A 22 -13.41 6.34 0.60
C PRO A 22 -14.63 7.24 0.46
N GLY A 23 -15.36 7.11 -0.66
CA GLY A 23 -16.61 7.85 -0.91
C GLY A 23 -16.44 9.18 -1.64
N ASN A 24 -15.21 9.62 -1.94
CA ASN A 24 -14.93 10.91 -2.57
C ASN A 24 -14.70 10.84 -4.09
N ALA A 25 -15.01 9.70 -4.74
CA ALA A 25 -14.82 9.53 -6.18
C ALA A 25 -15.58 10.57 -7.02
N HIS A 26 -16.74 11.05 -6.55
CA HIS A 26 -17.53 12.10 -7.19
C HIS A 26 -16.83 13.47 -7.22
N LEU A 27 -15.81 13.67 -6.39
CA LEU A 27 -14.91 14.83 -6.40
C LEU A 27 -13.64 14.58 -7.22
N GLY A 28 -13.50 13.43 -7.87
CA GLY A 28 -12.26 13.05 -8.56
C GLY A 28 -11.15 12.58 -7.62
N VAL A 29 -11.47 12.25 -6.36
CA VAL A 29 -10.50 11.89 -5.32
C VAL A 29 -10.53 10.39 -5.06
N PRO A 30 -9.39 9.68 -5.23
CA PRO A 30 -9.28 8.26 -4.92
C PRO A 30 -9.32 7.98 -3.41
N PRO A 31 -9.54 6.72 -3.01
CA PRO A 31 -9.59 6.37 -1.59
C PRO A 31 -8.25 6.59 -0.87
N SER A 32 -7.11 6.40 -1.55
CA SER A 32 -5.78 6.42 -0.93
C SER A 32 -5.66 5.48 0.28
N GLY A 33 -4.79 5.77 1.25
CA GLY A 33 -4.59 4.90 2.42
C GLY A 33 -3.46 3.90 2.24
N ALA A 34 -3.16 3.15 3.29
CA ALA A 34 -2.12 2.13 3.28
C ALA A 34 -2.34 1.09 2.17
N LEU A 35 -1.27 0.70 1.46
CA LEU A 35 -1.34 -0.38 0.44
C LEU A 35 -1.48 -1.77 1.08
N ASP A 36 -1.10 -1.90 2.35
CA ASP A 36 -1.29 -3.12 3.16
C ASP A 36 -2.01 -2.72 4.47
N PRO A 37 -3.34 -2.44 4.40
CA PRO A 37 -4.12 -2.05 5.56
C PRO A 37 -4.06 -3.04 6.74
N PRO A 38 -4.03 -4.39 6.53
CA PRO A 38 -3.84 -5.33 7.61
C PRO A 38 -2.56 -5.13 8.41
N SER A 39 -1.43 -4.86 7.74
CA SER A 39 -0.15 -4.58 8.42
C SER A 39 -0.22 -3.29 9.22
N LEU A 40 -0.75 -2.20 8.67
CA LEU A 40 -0.92 -0.95 9.41
C LEU A 40 -1.85 -1.13 10.63
N ALA A 41 -2.98 -1.81 10.45
CA ALA A 41 -3.93 -2.06 11.54
C ALA A 41 -3.32 -2.92 12.66
N LEU A 42 -2.48 -3.90 12.29
CA LEU A 42 -1.73 -4.70 13.27
C LEU A 42 -0.73 -3.83 14.05
N ALA A 43 0.08 -3.01 13.36
CA ALA A 43 1.02 -2.09 14.02
C ALA A 43 0.30 -1.18 15.02
N ASN A 44 -0.83 -0.62 14.64
CA ASN A 44 -1.65 0.24 15.49
C ASN A 44 -2.15 -0.49 16.74
N ARG A 45 -2.69 -1.71 16.61
CA ARG A 45 -3.14 -2.51 17.76
C ARG A 45 -2.00 -2.82 18.74
N LEU A 46 -0.80 -3.11 18.22
CA LEU A 46 0.38 -3.42 19.03
C LEU A 46 0.82 -2.25 19.92
N VAL A 47 0.53 -1.01 19.54
CA VAL A 47 0.84 0.20 20.35
C VAL A 47 -0.39 0.79 21.04
N GLY A 48 -1.55 0.12 20.99
CA GLY A 48 -2.79 0.56 21.63
C GLY A 48 -3.52 1.67 20.90
N ASN A 49 -3.28 1.84 19.60
CA ASN A 49 -4.04 2.76 18.76
C ASN A 49 -5.31 2.11 18.20
N PRO A 50 -6.35 2.89 17.83
CA PRO A 50 -7.37 2.41 16.90
C PRO A 50 -6.74 1.89 15.61
N GLY A 51 -7.25 0.79 15.04
CA GLY A 51 -6.66 0.14 13.87
C GLY A 51 -6.49 1.05 12.62
N GLY A 52 -7.29 2.10 12.52
CA GLY A 52 -7.23 3.09 11.45
C GLY A 52 -6.46 4.37 11.81
N ALA A 53 -5.75 4.43 12.93
CA ALA A 53 -4.92 5.59 13.25
C ALA A 53 -3.81 5.77 12.19
N ALA A 54 -3.45 7.03 11.92
CA ALA A 54 -2.38 7.30 10.98
C ALA A 54 -1.02 6.84 11.52
N GLY A 55 -0.28 6.14 10.67
CA GLY A 55 1.08 5.68 10.88
C GLY A 55 1.94 6.01 9.67
N LEU A 56 3.09 5.36 9.55
CA LEU A 56 4.01 5.56 8.44
C LEU A 56 4.08 4.31 7.56
N GLU A 57 3.93 4.50 6.26
CA GLU A 57 4.24 3.53 5.22
C GLU A 57 5.65 3.81 4.71
N VAL A 58 6.55 2.85 4.86
CA VAL A 58 7.98 3.01 4.57
C VAL A 58 8.36 2.07 3.43
N LEU A 59 8.73 2.62 2.29
CA LEU A 59 9.18 1.88 1.12
C LEU A 59 10.67 1.52 1.25
N LEU A 60 10.99 0.22 1.18
CA LEU A 60 12.36 -0.34 1.19
C LEU A 60 13.20 0.03 2.42
N GLY A 61 12.57 0.47 3.51
CA GLY A 61 13.28 0.82 4.74
C GLY A 61 14.04 2.15 4.68
N GLY A 62 15.10 2.25 5.50
CA GLY A 62 15.94 3.47 5.55
C GLY A 62 15.36 4.62 6.37
N LEU A 63 14.20 4.45 6.99
CA LEU A 63 13.64 5.43 7.92
C LEU A 63 14.50 5.50 9.18
N VAL A 64 14.84 6.71 9.60
CA VAL A 64 15.47 7.00 10.90
C VAL A 64 14.65 8.07 11.61
N LEU A 65 14.16 7.76 12.81
CA LEU A 65 13.38 8.66 13.65
C LEU A 65 14.08 8.89 14.97
N ARG A 66 14.04 10.13 15.51
CA ARG A 66 14.37 10.43 16.89
C ARG A 66 13.08 10.68 17.66
N ALA A 67 12.95 10.06 18.82
CA ALA A 67 11.86 10.31 19.75
C ALA A 67 12.10 11.63 20.50
N GLU A 68 11.18 12.58 20.41
CA GLU A 68 11.21 13.81 21.22
C GLU A 68 10.51 13.60 22.57
N THR A 69 9.62 12.61 22.63
CA THR A 69 8.90 12.19 23.83
C THR A 69 8.85 10.68 23.91
N SER A 70 8.64 10.14 25.10
CA SER A 70 8.43 8.70 25.31
C SER A 70 7.25 8.19 24.48
N CYS A 71 7.45 7.13 23.69
CA CYS A 71 6.39 6.48 22.90
C CYS A 71 6.68 5.01 22.66
N SER A 72 5.60 4.22 22.57
CA SER A 72 5.67 2.85 22.05
C SER A 72 5.60 2.87 20.53
N VAL A 73 6.36 1.98 19.90
CA VAL A 73 6.45 1.85 18.44
C VAL A 73 6.26 0.39 18.05
N ALA A 74 5.52 0.16 16.98
CA ALA A 74 5.45 -1.16 16.34
C ALA A 74 5.80 -1.06 14.86
N VAL A 75 6.59 -2.04 14.40
CA VAL A 75 6.96 -2.23 12.99
C VAL A 75 6.35 -3.53 12.52
N THR A 76 5.58 -3.49 11.43
CA THR A 76 4.89 -4.64 10.84
C THR A 76 5.05 -4.66 9.32
N GLY A 77 4.48 -5.68 8.66
CA GLY A 77 4.67 -5.93 7.24
C GLY A 77 5.76 -6.99 7.03
N PRO A 78 6.61 -6.87 6.02
CA PRO A 78 7.75 -7.77 5.82
C PRO A 78 8.75 -7.72 6.97
N ALA A 79 9.56 -8.77 7.13
CA ALA A 79 10.61 -8.82 8.13
C ALA A 79 11.57 -7.62 7.92
N THR A 80 11.53 -6.67 8.84
CA THR A 80 12.28 -5.42 8.75
C THR A 80 13.17 -5.26 9.97
N PRO A 81 14.50 -5.23 9.81
CA PRO A 81 15.40 -4.98 10.92
C PRO A 81 15.12 -3.63 11.57
N ALA A 82 14.99 -3.59 12.89
CA ALA A 82 14.82 -2.38 13.67
C ALA A 82 15.93 -2.25 14.70
N LEU A 83 16.59 -1.10 14.71
CA LEU A 83 17.67 -0.79 15.67
C LEU A 83 17.26 0.43 16.50
N VAL A 84 17.42 0.33 17.81
CA VAL A 84 17.32 1.49 18.71
C VAL A 84 18.71 1.83 19.22
N ASN A 85 19.19 3.04 18.94
CA ASN A 85 20.53 3.48 19.26
C ASN A 85 21.62 2.51 18.76
N GLY A 86 21.42 1.94 17.56
CA GLY A 86 22.32 0.97 16.95
C GLY A 86 22.18 -0.48 17.46
N VAL A 87 21.32 -0.74 18.44
CA VAL A 87 21.10 -2.08 19.01
C VAL A 87 19.82 -2.70 18.40
N PRO A 88 19.88 -3.93 17.83
CA PRO A 88 18.71 -4.62 17.33
C PRO A 88 17.62 -4.78 18.40
N ARG A 89 16.38 -4.55 18.02
CA ARG A 89 15.19 -4.70 18.86
C ARG A 89 14.05 -5.33 18.09
N ASP A 90 13.27 -6.17 18.76
CA ASP A 90 12.04 -6.74 18.24
C ASP A 90 10.86 -5.79 18.45
N SER A 91 9.92 -5.82 17.50
CA SER A 91 8.67 -5.06 17.57
C SER A 91 7.62 -5.84 18.39
N PRO A 92 6.78 -5.21 19.23
CA PRO A 92 6.77 -3.79 19.56
C PRO A 92 7.92 -3.38 20.53
N LEU A 93 8.34 -2.13 20.45
CA LEU A 93 9.42 -1.57 21.24
C LEU A 93 9.03 -0.24 21.90
N HIS A 94 9.82 0.23 22.83
CA HIS A 94 9.63 1.51 23.51
C HIS A 94 10.81 2.43 23.25
N LEU A 95 10.53 3.70 22.96
CA LEU A 95 11.53 4.76 22.80
C LEU A 95 11.42 5.77 23.95
N ALA A 96 12.53 6.05 24.61
CA ALA A 96 12.69 7.18 25.52
C ALA A 96 12.99 8.47 24.71
N PRO A 97 12.81 9.66 25.31
CA PRO A 97 13.22 10.90 24.67
C PRO A 97 14.71 10.88 24.31
N GLY A 98 15.02 11.23 23.06
CA GLY A 98 16.36 11.18 22.49
C GLY A 98 16.75 9.86 21.84
N ASP A 99 16.01 8.77 22.05
CA ASP A 99 16.28 7.50 21.36
C ASP A 99 16.08 7.63 19.85
N VAL A 100 16.95 6.94 19.11
CA VAL A 100 16.93 6.91 17.65
C VAL A 100 16.56 5.51 17.17
N LEU A 101 15.42 5.41 16.47
CA LEU A 101 14.99 4.21 15.76
C LEU A 101 15.52 4.28 14.33
N ALA A 102 16.19 3.24 13.86
CA ALA A 102 16.58 3.07 12.46
C ALA A 102 16.02 1.77 11.89
N LEU A 103 15.41 1.83 10.70
CA LEU A 103 14.88 0.68 9.99
C LEU A 103 15.81 0.25 8.86
N GLY A 104 16.14 -1.04 8.82
CA GLY A 104 16.85 -1.66 7.71
C GLY A 104 15.92 -1.96 6.52
N THR A 105 16.48 -2.60 5.49
CA THR A 105 15.73 -3.03 4.31
C THR A 105 14.82 -4.22 4.65
N PRO A 106 13.51 -4.16 4.31
CA PRO A 106 12.60 -5.26 4.51
C PRO A 106 12.97 -6.46 3.64
N VAL A 107 12.66 -7.67 4.13
CA VAL A 107 12.90 -8.93 3.44
C VAL A 107 11.56 -9.61 3.13
N GLY A 108 11.33 -9.97 1.88
CA GLY A 108 10.12 -10.67 1.44
C GLY A 108 8.93 -9.78 1.10
N GLY A 109 9.15 -8.46 0.98
CA GLY A 109 8.16 -7.47 0.55
C GLY A 109 8.78 -6.08 0.43
N LEU A 110 7.98 -5.08 0.06
CA LEU A 110 8.46 -3.73 -0.23
C LEU A 110 8.24 -2.73 0.91
N ARG A 111 7.12 -2.84 1.65
CA ARG A 111 6.63 -1.79 2.55
C ARG A 111 6.48 -2.28 3.96
N CYS A 112 7.18 -1.66 4.90
CA CYS A 112 6.88 -1.84 6.32
C CYS A 112 6.03 -0.67 6.83
N TYR A 113 5.31 -0.92 7.91
CA TYR A 113 4.42 0.03 8.55
C TYR A 113 4.89 0.30 9.97
N VAL A 114 4.96 1.58 10.31
CA VAL A 114 5.37 2.03 11.64
C VAL A 114 4.20 2.74 12.31
N ALA A 115 3.71 2.17 13.41
CA ALA A 115 2.76 2.84 14.29
C ALA A 115 3.48 3.39 15.53
N LEU A 116 3.10 4.59 15.91
CA LEU A 116 3.56 5.26 17.13
C LEU A 116 2.36 5.44 18.07
N SER A 117 2.53 5.20 19.36
CA SER A 117 1.42 5.32 20.33
C SER A 117 0.81 6.71 20.34
N GLY A 118 -0.50 6.79 20.10
CA GLY A 118 -1.27 8.01 19.88
C GLY A 118 -1.51 8.34 18.40
N GLY A 119 -0.80 7.66 17.47
CA GLY A 119 -0.87 7.90 16.03
C GLY A 119 -0.17 9.19 15.61
N VAL A 120 0.05 9.36 14.31
CA VAL A 120 0.55 10.61 13.72
C VAL A 120 -0.61 11.61 13.63
N ASP A 121 -0.48 12.77 14.29
CA ASP A 121 -1.57 13.74 14.44
C ASP A 121 -1.38 14.98 13.53
N VAL A 122 -1.26 14.73 12.24
CA VAL A 122 -1.28 15.76 11.20
C VAL A 122 -2.73 16.12 10.82
N PRO A 123 -3.00 17.30 10.22
CA PRO A 123 -4.34 17.66 9.77
C PRO A 123 -4.93 16.59 8.83
N ALA A 124 -6.24 16.33 8.99
CA ALA A 124 -6.97 15.46 8.10
C ALA A 124 -7.60 16.24 6.94
N GLU A 125 -7.54 15.70 5.73
CA GLU A 125 -8.21 16.20 4.53
C GLU A 125 -9.23 15.20 4.04
N LEU A 126 -10.48 15.62 3.87
CA LEU A 126 -11.61 14.75 3.53
C LEU A 126 -11.73 13.52 4.45
N GLY A 127 -11.45 13.71 5.75
CA GLY A 127 -11.58 12.69 6.78
C GLY A 127 -10.38 11.74 6.91
N SER A 128 -9.30 11.93 6.16
CA SER A 128 -8.09 11.08 6.19
C SER A 128 -6.82 11.91 6.31
N ARG A 129 -5.82 11.32 6.99
CA ARG A 129 -4.43 11.83 7.07
C ARG A 129 -3.50 11.20 6.03
N SER A 130 -4.04 10.39 5.13
CA SER A 130 -3.23 9.71 4.11
C SER A 130 -2.68 10.68 3.08
N ALA A 131 -1.40 10.53 2.78
CA ALA A 131 -0.77 11.14 1.62
C ALA A 131 -1.28 10.47 0.33
N ASP A 132 -1.74 11.25 -0.62
CA ASP A 132 -2.13 10.82 -1.96
C ASP A 132 -1.19 11.45 -2.98
N LEU A 133 -0.37 10.62 -3.61
CA LEU A 133 0.66 11.10 -4.54
C LEU A 133 0.10 11.53 -5.90
N LEU A 134 -1.12 11.11 -6.26
CA LEU A 134 -1.76 11.48 -7.52
C LEU A 134 -2.51 12.80 -7.42
N SER A 135 -3.36 12.96 -6.38
CA SER A 135 -4.15 14.18 -6.19
C SER A 135 -3.42 15.28 -5.42
N GLY A 136 -2.34 14.94 -4.72
CA GLY A 136 -1.60 15.88 -3.86
C GLY A 136 -2.31 16.19 -2.53
N LEU A 137 -3.35 15.42 -2.15
CA LEU A 137 -4.05 15.56 -0.88
C LEU A 137 -3.26 14.88 0.26
N GLY A 138 -3.45 15.41 1.47
CA GLY A 138 -2.73 14.94 2.66
C GLY A 138 -1.31 15.50 2.75
N PRO A 139 -0.52 15.05 3.75
CA PRO A 139 0.82 15.54 3.94
C PRO A 139 1.75 15.09 2.80
N PRO A 140 2.74 15.91 2.41
CA PRO A 140 3.73 15.52 1.43
C PRO A 140 4.57 14.33 1.93
N PRO A 141 5.31 13.64 1.03
CA PRO A 141 6.33 12.67 1.44
C PRO A 141 7.27 13.29 2.46
N LEU A 142 7.57 12.53 3.51
CA LEU A 142 8.41 13.02 4.61
C LEU A 142 9.85 13.25 4.16
N ALA A 143 10.47 14.25 4.75
CA ALA A 143 11.86 14.62 4.52
C ALA A 143 12.65 14.70 5.85
N PRO A 144 13.98 14.57 5.80
CA PRO A 144 14.81 14.80 6.97
C PRO A 144 14.58 16.22 7.55
N GLY A 145 14.39 16.30 8.86
CA GLY A 145 14.05 17.52 9.59
C GLY A 145 12.56 17.68 9.91
N ASP A 146 11.68 16.91 9.29
CA ASP A 146 10.24 16.96 9.62
C ASP A 146 10.00 16.52 11.06
N VAL A 147 9.13 17.28 11.75
CA VAL A 147 8.68 16.97 13.11
C VAL A 147 7.21 16.53 13.03
N LEU A 148 6.97 15.28 13.35
CA LEU A 148 5.63 14.68 13.33
C LEU A 148 5.00 14.77 14.72
N PRO A 149 3.90 15.50 14.86
CA PRO A 149 3.14 15.50 16.10
C PRO A 149 2.47 14.14 16.31
N LEU A 150 2.43 13.69 17.56
CA LEU A 150 1.77 12.47 17.97
C LEU A 150 0.55 12.81 18.82
N GLY A 151 -0.54 12.12 18.55
CA GLY A 151 -1.75 12.21 19.36
C GLY A 151 -1.58 11.62 20.76
N THR A 152 -2.63 11.73 21.56
CA THR A 152 -2.67 11.12 22.91
C THR A 152 -2.98 9.63 22.80
N PRO A 153 -2.19 8.74 23.44
CA PRO A 153 -2.54 7.33 23.52
C PRO A 153 -3.87 7.12 24.26
N THR A 154 -4.79 6.40 23.65
CA THR A 154 -6.15 6.21 24.21
C THR A 154 -6.47 4.77 24.59
N GLY A 155 -5.69 3.81 24.07
CA GLY A 155 -5.92 2.39 24.28
C GLY A 155 -4.75 1.68 24.95
N VAL A 156 -4.95 0.39 25.20
CA VAL A 156 -3.94 -0.50 25.78
C VAL A 156 -3.29 -1.30 24.66
N PRO A 157 -1.95 -1.38 24.60
CA PRO A 157 -1.24 -2.22 23.65
C PRO A 157 -1.70 -3.69 23.74
N VAL A 158 -1.90 -4.32 22.58
CA VAL A 158 -2.24 -5.75 22.50
C VAL A 158 -0.95 -6.54 22.40
N GLY A 159 -0.72 -7.42 23.38
CA GLY A 159 0.42 -8.34 23.35
C GLY A 159 0.28 -9.38 22.25
N VAL A 160 1.40 -9.80 21.67
CA VAL A 160 1.51 -10.95 20.77
C VAL A 160 2.69 -11.80 21.18
N ASP A 161 2.54 -13.11 21.10
CA ASP A 161 3.65 -14.04 21.39
C ASP A 161 4.66 -14.07 20.25
N VAL A 162 4.17 -14.00 19.00
CA VAL A 162 4.98 -13.99 17.78
C VAL A 162 4.37 -13.07 16.76
N LEU A 163 5.18 -12.16 16.22
CA LEU A 163 4.81 -11.33 15.07
C LEU A 163 5.21 -12.07 13.79
N VAL A 164 4.24 -12.51 13.01
CA VAL A 164 4.48 -13.18 11.73
C VAL A 164 4.64 -12.13 10.62
N PRO A 165 5.85 -12.02 10.00
CA PRO A 165 6.05 -11.08 8.92
C PRO A 165 5.27 -11.46 7.65
N VAL A 166 4.82 -10.44 6.90
CA VAL A 166 4.30 -10.64 5.55
C VAL A 166 5.42 -11.10 4.63
N ARG A 167 5.13 -12.08 3.79
CA ARG A 167 6.04 -12.55 2.75
C ARG A 167 5.29 -12.71 1.44
N VAL A 168 5.80 -12.09 0.40
CA VAL A 168 5.33 -12.30 -0.98
C VAL A 168 5.79 -13.69 -1.42
N PRO A 169 4.91 -14.56 -1.93
CA PRO A 169 5.27 -15.88 -2.43
C PRO A 169 6.12 -15.78 -3.71
N ASP A 170 6.88 -16.84 -4.02
CA ASP A 170 7.73 -16.91 -5.21
C ASP A 170 6.95 -16.75 -6.53
N VAL A 171 5.69 -17.16 -6.54
CA VAL A 171 4.71 -16.88 -7.61
C VAL A 171 3.45 -16.32 -6.98
N LEU A 172 3.09 -15.10 -7.34
CA LEU A 172 1.89 -14.44 -6.85
C LEU A 172 0.66 -14.91 -7.64
N VAL A 173 -0.24 -15.62 -6.98
CA VAL A 173 -1.53 -16.03 -7.56
C VAL A 173 -2.59 -15.01 -7.19
N VAL A 174 -3.09 -14.28 -8.18
CA VAL A 174 -4.01 -13.16 -7.99
C VAL A 174 -5.43 -13.52 -8.45
N PRO A 175 -6.41 -13.65 -7.54
CA PRO A 175 -7.80 -13.86 -7.92
C PRO A 175 -8.31 -12.62 -8.67
N VAL A 176 -9.13 -12.86 -9.70
CA VAL A 176 -9.77 -11.80 -10.50
C VAL A 176 -11.23 -12.18 -10.76
N LEU A 177 -12.14 -11.26 -10.48
CA LEU A 177 -13.55 -11.32 -10.92
C LEU A 177 -13.65 -10.64 -12.27
N LEU A 178 -14.20 -11.33 -13.28
CA LEU A 178 -14.34 -10.77 -14.64
C LEU A 178 -15.33 -9.60 -14.68
N GLY A 179 -15.17 -8.72 -15.65
CA GLY A 179 -15.99 -7.54 -15.89
C GLY A 179 -15.37 -6.24 -15.39
N PRO A 180 -15.93 -5.07 -15.71
CA PRO A 180 -17.15 -4.85 -16.52
C PRO A 180 -16.91 -4.80 -18.04
N ARG A 181 -15.68 -4.94 -18.53
CA ARG A 181 -15.30 -4.87 -19.95
C ARG A 181 -14.56 -6.13 -20.42
N ASP A 182 -14.84 -7.27 -19.82
CA ASP A 182 -14.33 -8.57 -20.24
C ASP A 182 -14.79 -8.93 -21.67
N ASP A 183 -15.97 -8.44 -22.12
CA ASP A 183 -16.47 -8.54 -23.50
C ASP A 183 -15.58 -7.84 -24.56
N TRP A 184 -14.56 -7.10 -24.12
CA TRP A 184 -13.57 -6.48 -25.03
C TRP A 184 -12.44 -7.43 -25.40
N PHE A 185 -12.36 -8.62 -24.81
CA PHE A 185 -11.26 -9.57 -24.96
C PHE A 185 -11.77 -10.93 -25.44
N THR A 186 -11.00 -11.56 -26.35
CA THR A 186 -11.26 -12.92 -26.78
C THR A 186 -10.97 -13.87 -25.64
N ASP A 187 -11.92 -14.69 -25.22
CA ASP A 187 -11.79 -15.64 -24.09
C ASP A 187 -11.06 -15.03 -22.89
N PRO A 188 -11.61 -14.01 -22.21
CA PRO A 188 -10.90 -13.30 -21.14
C PRO A 188 -10.46 -14.21 -20.01
N ALA A 189 -11.27 -15.20 -19.64
CA ALA A 189 -10.93 -16.15 -18.58
C ALA A 189 -9.79 -17.08 -18.99
N GLY A 190 -9.78 -17.57 -20.22
CA GLY A 190 -8.72 -18.42 -20.77
C GLY A 190 -7.39 -17.67 -20.87
N GLN A 191 -7.40 -16.46 -21.40
CA GLN A 191 -6.20 -15.62 -21.49
C GLN A 191 -5.61 -15.32 -20.12
N LEU A 192 -6.43 -14.96 -19.12
CA LEU A 192 -5.97 -14.71 -17.76
C LEU A 192 -5.38 -15.97 -17.09
N ARG A 193 -5.95 -17.17 -17.33
CA ARG A 193 -5.40 -18.44 -16.80
C ARG A 193 -4.09 -18.83 -17.45
N ALA A 194 -4.01 -18.70 -18.78
CA ALA A 194 -2.86 -19.13 -19.57
C ALA A 194 -1.70 -18.16 -19.48
N GLY A 195 -1.97 -16.86 -19.34
CA GLY A 195 -0.98 -15.80 -19.33
C GLY A 195 0.00 -15.88 -18.18
N ARG A 196 1.18 -15.35 -18.38
CA ARG A 196 2.26 -15.25 -17.38
C ARG A 196 2.80 -13.83 -17.38
N TRP A 197 2.87 -13.26 -16.21
CA TRP A 197 3.32 -11.89 -16.01
C TRP A 197 4.41 -11.79 -14.96
N THR A 198 5.06 -10.65 -14.99
CA THR A 198 6.06 -10.27 -13.99
C THR A 198 5.77 -8.84 -13.55
N VAL A 199 5.90 -8.57 -12.27
CA VAL A 199 5.76 -7.22 -11.71
C VAL A 199 6.86 -6.33 -12.27
N SER A 200 6.48 -5.21 -12.89
CA SER A 200 7.41 -4.23 -13.47
C SER A 200 7.98 -3.30 -12.39
N ASP A 201 9.15 -2.75 -12.64
CA ASP A 201 9.79 -1.68 -11.85
C ASP A 201 9.08 -0.32 -11.95
N ARG A 202 8.14 -0.17 -12.91
CA ARG A 202 7.35 1.05 -13.13
C ARG A 202 6.06 1.11 -12.32
N GLY A 203 5.89 0.20 -11.34
CA GLY A 203 4.78 0.20 -10.41
C GLY A 203 4.96 1.26 -9.29
N ASN A 204 3.84 1.77 -8.78
CA ASN A 204 3.80 2.70 -7.65
C ASN A 204 2.48 2.55 -6.88
N ARG A 205 2.11 3.53 -6.06
CA ARG A 205 0.85 3.51 -5.30
C ARG A 205 -0.42 3.65 -6.16
N VAL A 206 -0.28 4.14 -7.41
CA VAL A 206 -1.38 4.21 -8.38
C VAL A 206 -1.73 2.82 -8.92
N GLY A 207 -0.72 2.00 -9.23
CA GLY A 207 -0.95 0.65 -9.73
C GLY A 207 0.32 -0.16 -9.94
N VAL A 208 0.14 -1.48 -9.91
CA VAL A 208 1.16 -2.46 -10.30
C VAL A 208 1.06 -2.66 -11.81
N ARG A 209 2.11 -2.29 -12.54
CA ARG A 209 2.24 -2.58 -13.96
C ARG A 209 2.84 -3.95 -14.15
N LEU A 210 2.30 -4.69 -15.09
CA LEU A 210 2.76 -6.03 -15.40
C LEU A 210 3.42 -6.05 -16.79
N THR A 211 4.42 -6.91 -16.95
CA THR A 211 5.04 -7.24 -18.24
C THR A 211 4.89 -8.74 -18.48
N GLY A 212 4.78 -9.16 -19.74
CA GLY A 212 4.62 -10.57 -20.09
C GLY A 212 3.61 -10.77 -21.21
N THR A 213 2.71 -11.75 -21.04
CA THR A 213 1.68 -12.08 -22.05
C THR A 213 0.76 -10.89 -22.32
N ALA A 214 0.69 -10.45 -23.56
CA ALA A 214 -0.27 -9.44 -23.97
C ALA A 214 -1.69 -10.07 -24.04
N LEU A 215 -2.68 -9.33 -23.53
CA LEU A 215 -4.09 -9.73 -23.61
C LEU A 215 -4.68 -9.27 -24.96
N GLU A 216 -5.23 -10.21 -25.70
CA GLU A 216 -5.78 -9.96 -27.04
C GLU A 216 -7.21 -9.45 -26.97
N ARG A 217 -7.46 -8.34 -27.64
CA ARG A 217 -8.80 -7.79 -27.79
C ARG A 217 -9.65 -8.59 -28.79
N GLU A 218 -10.95 -8.59 -28.55
CA GLU A 218 -11.93 -9.06 -29.52
C GLU A 218 -11.75 -8.32 -30.85
N PRO A 219 -11.72 -9.00 -32.03
CA PRO A 219 -11.44 -8.37 -33.33
C PRO A 219 -12.29 -7.14 -33.62
N GLY A 220 -13.56 -7.12 -33.22
CA GLY A 220 -14.45 -5.97 -33.38
C GLY A 220 -14.17 -4.79 -32.45
N ARG A 221 -13.22 -4.93 -31.50
CA ARG A 221 -12.81 -3.92 -30.52
C ARG A 221 -11.37 -3.39 -30.75
N VAL A 222 -10.62 -3.99 -31.65
CA VAL A 222 -9.25 -3.55 -31.98
C VAL A 222 -9.30 -2.13 -32.55
N GLY A 223 -8.44 -1.25 -32.03
CA GLY A 223 -8.36 0.16 -32.44
C GLY A 223 -9.52 1.05 -31.99
N ARG A 224 -10.49 0.51 -31.25
CA ARG A 224 -11.58 1.31 -30.66
C ARG A 224 -11.14 1.96 -29.35
N GLU A 225 -11.55 3.20 -29.16
CA GLU A 225 -11.43 3.90 -27.89
C GLU A 225 -12.65 3.63 -27.01
N LEU A 226 -12.43 3.54 -25.70
CA LEU A 226 -13.47 3.47 -24.70
C LEU A 226 -13.67 4.86 -24.10
N PRO A 227 -14.88 5.42 -24.06
CA PRO A 227 -15.15 6.60 -23.23
C PRO A 227 -14.69 6.38 -21.79
N SER A 228 -14.21 7.43 -21.12
CA SER A 228 -13.77 7.31 -19.73
C SER A 228 -14.89 6.80 -18.83
N GLU A 229 -14.60 5.77 -18.05
CA GLU A 229 -15.51 5.12 -17.11
C GLU A 229 -14.97 5.20 -15.69
N GLY A 230 -15.83 5.02 -14.68
CA GLY A 230 -15.41 4.96 -13.28
C GLY A 230 -14.47 3.78 -13.03
N LEU A 231 -13.41 4.03 -12.26
CA LEU A 231 -12.45 3.02 -11.83
C LEU A 231 -12.59 2.76 -10.34
N VAL A 232 -12.24 1.54 -9.95
CA VAL A 232 -12.19 1.10 -8.54
C VAL A 232 -10.81 0.55 -8.22
N THR A 233 -10.46 0.56 -6.95
CA THR A 233 -9.26 -0.14 -6.46
C THR A 233 -9.35 -1.62 -6.81
N GLY A 234 -8.26 -2.18 -7.34
CA GLY A 234 -8.23 -3.57 -7.83
C GLY A 234 -8.63 -3.74 -9.30
N ALA A 235 -9.10 -2.70 -9.99
CA ALA A 235 -9.40 -2.80 -11.41
C ALA A 235 -8.16 -3.21 -12.22
N VAL A 236 -8.31 -4.24 -13.05
CA VAL A 236 -7.29 -4.72 -13.99
C VAL A 236 -7.55 -4.07 -15.34
N GLN A 237 -6.91 -2.95 -15.58
CA GLN A 237 -7.05 -2.19 -16.82
C GLN A 237 -6.03 -2.66 -17.85
N VAL A 238 -6.46 -2.76 -19.12
CA VAL A 238 -5.61 -3.23 -20.21
C VAL A 238 -5.48 -2.14 -21.28
N PRO A 239 -4.34 -1.43 -21.33
CA PRO A 239 -4.01 -0.49 -22.39
C PRO A 239 -3.90 -1.14 -23.77
N ALA A 240 -3.60 -0.33 -24.80
CA ALA A 240 -3.56 -0.81 -26.20
C ALA A 240 -2.44 -1.83 -26.48
N ASP A 241 -1.37 -1.81 -25.68
CA ASP A 241 -0.27 -2.77 -25.74
C ASP A 241 -0.59 -4.15 -25.16
N GLY A 242 -1.78 -4.32 -24.55
CA GLY A 242 -2.23 -5.57 -23.94
C GLY A 242 -1.60 -5.86 -22.58
N ALA A 243 -0.76 -4.99 -22.03
CA ALA A 243 -0.10 -5.20 -20.75
C ALA A 243 -1.01 -4.76 -19.57
N PRO A 244 -1.40 -5.69 -18.65
CA PRO A 244 -2.31 -5.35 -17.57
C PRO A 244 -1.69 -4.39 -16.56
N VAL A 245 -2.53 -3.51 -16.01
CA VAL A 245 -2.23 -2.67 -14.84
C VAL A 245 -3.27 -2.95 -13.78
N VAL A 246 -2.85 -3.36 -12.59
CA VAL A 246 -3.75 -3.54 -11.43
C VAL A 246 -3.72 -2.27 -10.59
N PHE A 247 -4.85 -1.57 -10.50
CA PHE A 247 -4.92 -0.33 -9.74
C PHE A 247 -4.89 -0.56 -8.24
N LEU A 248 -4.12 0.30 -7.56
CA LEU A 248 -3.97 0.31 -6.10
C LEU A 248 -4.67 1.54 -5.48
N ALA A 249 -4.26 1.96 -4.30
CA ALA A 249 -4.99 2.93 -3.48
C ALA A 249 -5.07 4.34 -4.10
N ASP A 250 -4.03 4.81 -4.79
CA ASP A 250 -3.98 6.16 -5.37
C ASP A 250 -4.37 6.16 -6.86
N HIS A 251 -5.24 5.22 -7.30
CA HIS A 251 -5.67 5.11 -8.69
C HIS A 251 -6.49 6.32 -9.15
N PRO A 252 -6.49 6.68 -10.44
CA PRO A 252 -7.40 7.69 -10.95
C PRO A 252 -8.86 7.23 -10.79
N THR A 253 -9.78 8.17 -10.57
CA THR A 253 -11.22 7.85 -10.40
C THR A 253 -11.90 7.44 -11.70
N THR A 254 -11.33 7.79 -12.85
CA THR A 254 -11.82 7.42 -14.18
C THR A 254 -10.68 7.00 -15.10
N GLY A 255 -10.99 6.21 -16.13
CA GLY A 255 -10.02 5.79 -17.15
C GLY A 255 -10.68 5.37 -18.45
N GLY A 256 -9.95 5.45 -19.56
CA GLY A 256 -10.45 5.18 -20.92
C GLY A 256 -9.97 3.86 -21.53
N TYR A 257 -9.37 2.97 -20.75
CA TYR A 257 -9.03 1.62 -21.22
C TYR A 257 -9.95 0.57 -20.59
N PRO A 258 -10.26 -0.53 -21.29
CA PRO A 258 -11.15 -1.55 -20.78
C PRO A 258 -10.59 -2.22 -19.52
N VAL A 259 -11.46 -2.42 -18.54
CA VAL A 259 -11.20 -3.18 -17.32
C VAL A 259 -11.67 -4.62 -17.54
N ILE A 260 -10.73 -5.56 -17.68
CA ILE A 260 -11.02 -6.98 -17.91
C ILE A 260 -11.57 -7.68 -16.66
N GLY A 261 -11.25 -7.16 -15.49
CA GLY A 261 -11.70 -7.73 -14.22
C GLY A 261 -11.26 -6.88 -13.03
N VAL A 262 -11.63 -7.33 -11.83
CA VAL A 262 -11.31 -6.66 -10.58
C VAL A 262 -10.70 -7.65 -9.59
N VAL A 263 -9.56 -7.30 -9.02
CA VAL A 263 -8.91 -8.04 -7.93
C VAL A 263 -9.64 -7.76 -6.62
N PRO A 264 -10.10 -8.78 -5.88
CA PRO A 264 -10.75 -8.58 -4.59
C PRO A 264 -9.84 -7.90 -3.57
N PRO A 265 -10.40 -7.09 -2.65
CA PRO A 265 -9.63 -6.32 -1.67
C PRO A 265 -8.63 -7.15 -0.84
N GLY A 266 -8.98 -8.40 -0.51
CA GLY A 266 -8.12 -9.29 0.28
C GLY A 266 -6.82 -9.70 -0.41
N ALA A 267 -6.71 -9.58 -1.74
CA ALA A 267 -5.49 -9.91 -2.48
C ALA A 267 -4.59 -8.68 -2.76
N LEU A 268 -5.12 -7.47 -2.60
CA LEU A 268 -4.39 -6.23 -2.90
C LEU A 268 -3.16 -5.99 -1.99
N PRO A 269 -3.17 -6.34 -0.70
CA PRO A 269 -2.00 -6.15 0.15
C PRO A 269 -0.75 -6.83 -0.40
N LEU A 270 -0.86 -8.07 -0.90
CA LEU A 270 0.28 -8.79 -1.48
C LEU A 270 0.78 -8.15 -2.78
N LEU A 271 -0.12 -7.58 -3.59
CA LEU A 271 0.28 -6.79 -4.77
C LEU A 271 1.02 -5.51 -4.36
N GLY A 272 0.56 -4.83 -3.31
CA GLY A 272 1.24 -3.66 -2.74
C GLY A 272 2.63 -3.98 -2.17
N GLN A 273 2.87 -5.24 -1.82
CA GLN A 273 4.14 -5.74 -1.28
C GLN A 273 5.05 -6.37 -2.34
N ALA A 274 4.56 -6.65 -3.56
CA ALA A 274 5.29 -7.42 -4.56
C ALA A 274 6.48 -6.65 -5.17
N PRO A 275 7.73 -7.12 -5.01
CA PRO A 275 8.90 -6.51 -5.64
C PRO A 275 8.87 -6.62 -7.17
N PRO A 276 9.54 -5.71 -7.90
CA PRO A 276 9.83 -5.91 -9.31
C PRO A 276 10.50 -7.27 -9.56
N GLY A 277 10.10 -7.93 -10.65
CA GLY A 277 10.56 -9.28 -10.97
C GLY A 277 9.71 -10.41 -10.38
N THR A 278 8.76 -10.11 -9.48
CA THR A 278 7.86 -11.14 -8.93
C THR A 278 7.00 -11.75 -10.03
N PRO A 279 7.06 -13.09 -10.26
CA PRO A 279 6.16 -13.78 -11.17
C PRO A 279 4.71 -13.69 -10.68
N LEU A 280 3.77 -13.49 -11.61
CA LEU A 280 2.36 -13.36 -11.33
C LEU A 280 1.52 -14.18 -12.30
N VAL A 281 0.50 -14.84 -11.78
CA VAL A 281 -0.56 -15.49 -12.57
C VAL A 281 -1.92 -15.03 -12.05
N PHE A 282 -2.86 -14.79 -12.95
CA PHE A 282 -4.24 -14.52 -12.55
C PHE A 282 -5.02 -15.82 -12.38
N ALA A 283 -5.90 -15.84 -11.39
CA ALA A 283 -6.86 -16.90 -11.14
C ALA A 283 -8.29 -16.34 -11.30
N PRO A 284 -8.82 -16.31 -12.55
CA PRO A 284 -10.18 -15.83 -12.78
C PRO A 284 -11.19 -16.77 -12.12
N GLY A 285 -12.01 -16.19 -11.22
CA GLY A 285 -13.11 -16.85 -10.54
C GLY A 285 -14.45 -16.42 -11.09
N THR A 286 -15.48 -17.23 -10.84
CA THR A 286 -16.87 -16.83 -11.03
C THR A 286 -17.29 -15.92 -9.86
N PRO A 287 -18.06 -14.84 -10.10
CA PRO A 287 -18.72 -14.15 -9.00
C PRO A 287 -19.53 -15.16 -8.18
N ALA A 288 -19.41 -15.12 -6.85
CA ALA A 288 -20.24 -15.94 -5.97
C ALA A 288 -21.69 -15.48 -5.98
#